data_116d992f388caa6acf92c1e754517d3b
#
_entry.id   116d992f388caa6acf92c1e754517d3b
#
_cell.length_a   1.000
_cell.length_b   1.000
_cell.length_c   1.000
_cell.angle_alpha   90.00
_cell.angle_beta   90.00
_cell.angle_gamma   90.00
#
_symmetry.space_group_name_H-M   'P 1'
#
loop_
_entity.id
_entity.type
_entity.pdbx_description
1 polymer ?
#
loop_
_entity_poly.entity_id
_entity_poly.type
_entity_poly.pdbx_seq_one_letter_code
_entity_poly.pdbx_strand_id
1 'polypeptide(L)'
;MPATTASPRETAERFLSAAIGADPGDMADCYAPSVVIEMPFAVAPLIPARVETTREELRERFRAGTATRRYKSLGEVVIHETADPGVVIIEYELRGEFTQTAESFSLRFLMVLTIRDGQIVHSRDYSNPIAGAQVIGRLPELIAALSKDVTAINS
;
A
#
# COMPACT_ATOMS: atom_id res chain seq x y z
N MET A 1 -25.09 -24.19 -2.83
CA MET A 1 -23.66 -24.27 -2.54
C MET A 1 -23.18 -22.97 -1.95
N PRO A 2 -22.57 -22.96 -0.78
CA PRO A 2 -21.93 -21.75 -0.31
C PRO A 2 -20.81 -21.38 -1.29
N ALA A 3 -20.70 -20.09 -1.61
CA ALA A 3 -19.59 -19.60 -2.42
C ALA A 3 -18.27 -19.92 -1.70
N THR A 4 -17.33 -20.54 -2.41
CA THR A 4 -16.02 -20.84 -1.84
C THR A 4 -15.33 -19.51 -1.54
N THR A 5 -14.95 -19.30 -0.30
CA THR A 5 -14.19 -18.10 0.10
C THR A 5 -12.84 -18.11 -0.61
N ALA A 6 -12.45 -16.95 -1.15
CA ALA A 6 -11.17 -16.82 -1.83
C ALA A 6 -10.01 -17.16 -0.87
N SER A 7 -9.01 -17.89 -1.37
CA SER A 7 -7.79 -18.19 -0.64
C SER A 7 -6.98 -16.91 -0.39
N PRO A 8 -6.03 -16.92 0.57
CA PRO A 8 -5.12 -15.80 0.76
C PRO A 8 -4.36 -15.41 -0.50
N ARG A 9 -3.88 -16.38 -1.28
CA ARG A 9 -3.23 -16.11 -2.56
C ARG A 9 -4.17 -15.44 -3.56
N GLU A 10 -5.37 -15.94 -3.73
CA GLU A 10 -6.38 -15.36 -4.63
C GLU A 10 -6.76 -13.94 -4.21
N THR A 11 -6.86 -13.68 -2.91
CA THR A 11 -7.11 -12.32 -2.40
C THR A 11 -5.95 -11.38 -2.73
N ALA A 12 -4.71 -11.82 -2.57
CA ALA A 12 -3.53 -11.04 -2.94
C ALA A 12 -3.47 -10.77 -4.46
N GLU A 13 -3.79 -11.75 -5.29
CA GLU A 13 -3.85 -11.60 -6.74
C GLU A 13 -4.93 -10.59 -7.17
N ARG A 14 -6.10 -10.62 -6.54
CA ARG A 14 -7.17 -9.64 -6.77
C ARG A 14 -6.75 -8.23 -6.36
N PHE A 15 -6.07 -8.09 -5.23
CA PHE A 15 -5.55 -6.80 -4.76
C PHE A 15 -4.57 -6.20 -5.78
N LEU A 16 -3.62 -6.99 -6.27
CA LEU A 16 -2.64 -6.55 -7.26
C LEU A 16 -3.30 -6.16 -8.58
N SER A 17 -4.28 -6.93 -9.05
CA SER A 17 -5.03 -6.60 -10.27
C SER A 17 -5.82 -5.31 -10.12
N ALA A 18 -6.43 -5.08 -8.97
CA ALA A 18 -7.19 -3.87 -8.68
C ALA A 18 -6.30 -2.62 -8.62
N ALA A 19 -5.04 -2.76 -8.18
CA ALA A 19 -4.10 -1.65 -8.08
C ALA A 19 -3.84 -0.94 -9.41
N ILE A 20 -3.92 -1.68 -10.52
CA ILE A 20 -3.73 -1.16 -11.89
C ILE A 20 -5.02 -1.13 -12.69
N GLY A 21 -6.15 -1.37 -12.06
CA GLY A 21 -7.47 -1.34 -12.68
C GLY A 21 -7.98 0.07 -12.96
N ALA A 22 -9.14 0.14 -13.61
CA ALA A 22 -9.76 1.41 -13.98
C ALA A 22 -10.14 2.27 -12.77
N ASP A 23 -10.58 1.64 -11.68
CA ASP A 23 -10.89 2.30 -10.41
C ASP A 23 -10.00 1.70 -9.30
N PRO A 24 -8.96 2.42 -8.85
CA PRO A 24 -8.11 1.92 -7.75
C PRO A 24 -8.86 1.79 -6.42
N GLY A 25 -10.05 2.36 -6.29
CA GLY A 25 -10.95 2.13 -5.17
C GLY A 25 -11.35 0.66 -5.02
N ASP A 26 -11.29 -0.12 -6.09
CA ASP A 26 -11.59 -1.56 -6.07
C ASP A 26 -10.59 -2.37 -5.22
N MET A 27 -9.39 -1.85 -4.97
CA MET A 27 -8.47 -2.45 -3.98
C MET A 27 -9.13 -2.57 -2.60
N ALA A 28 -9.99 -1.64 -2.25
CA ALA A 28 -10.68 -1.64 -0.96
C ALA A 28 -11.56 -2.86 -0.75
N ASP A 29 -12.07 -3.46 -1.82
CA ASP A 29 -12.90 -4.67 -1.75
C ASP A 29 -12.13 -5.89 -1.24
N CYS A 30 -10.79 -5.86 -1.31
CA CYS A 30 -9.93 -6.90 -0.77
C CYS A 30 -9.73 -6.81 0.75
N TYR A 31 -10.10 -5.69 1.37
CA TYR A 31 -9.95 -5.47 2.80
C TYR A 31 -11.22 -5.82 3.57
N ALA A 32 -11.05 -6.22 4.82
CA ALA A 32 -12.15 -6.36 5.77
C ALA A 32 -12.81 -4.99 6.06
N PRO A 33 -14.04 -4.95 6.60
CA PRO A 33 -14.70 -3.69 6.95
C PRO A 33 -13.86 -2.80 7.87
N SER A 34 -13.09 -3.41 8.78
CA SER A 34 -12.10 -2.73 9.64
C SER A 34 -10.75 -3.41 9.45
N VAL A 35 -9.68 -2.63 9.34
CA VAL A 35 -8.33 -3.12 9.08
C VAL A 35 -7.28 -2.32 9.84
N VAL A 36 -6.20 -2.98 10.21
CA VAL A 36 -5.01 -2.36 10.78
C VAL A 36 -3.89 -2.41 9.75
N ILE A 37 -3.31 -1.26 9.46
CA ILE A 37 -2.17 -1.12 8.56
C ILE A 37 -0.99 -0.57 9.35
N GLU A 38 0.13 -1.27 9.31
CA GLU A 38 1.39 -0.83 9.89
C GLU A 38 2.37 -0.48 8.77
N MET A 39 3.10 0.58 8.94
CA MET A 39 4.12 1.05 7.99
C MET A 39 5.45 1.21 8.75
N PRO A 40 6.24 0.12 8.88
CA PRO A 40 7.42 0.12 9.76
C PRO A 40 8.51 1.13 9.39
N PHE A 41 8.56 1.55 8.12
CA PHE A 41 9.51 2.55 7.64
C PHE A 41 8.92 3.95 7.49
N ALA A 42 7.71 4.16 7.98
CA ALA A 42 7.08 5.48 7.96
C ALA A 42 7.85 6.48 8.83
N VAL A 43 7.91 7.72 8.36
CA VAL A 43 8.53 8.83 9.08
C VAL A 43 7.42 9.74 9.63
N ALA A 44 7.22 9.67 10.93
CA ALA A 44 6.27 10.55 11.61
C ALA A 44 6.82 12.01 11.67
N PRO A 45 5.98 13.05 11.67
CA PRO A 45 4.52 13.01 11.59
C PRO A 45 3.96 12.95 10.16
N LEU A 46 4.83 12.85 9.15
CA LEU A 46 4.42 12.88 7.74
C LEU A 46 3.49 11.71 7.39
N ILE A 47 3.88 10.51 7.80
CA ILE A 47 3.10 9.28 7.62
C ILE A 47 3.06 8.56 8.96
N PRO A 48 1.87 8.20 9.45
CA PRO A 48 1.76 7.46 10.70
C PRO A 48 2.30 6.03 10.53
N ALA A 49 2.98 5.53 11.57
CA ALA A 49 3.51 4.16 11.56
C ALA A 49 2.42 3.08 11.68
N ARG A 50 1.25 3.45 12.21
CA ARG A 50 0.11 2.54 12.38
C ARG A 50 -1.20 3.29 12.18
N VAL A 51 -2.10 2.68 11.43
CA VAL A 51 -3.43 3.23 11.14
C VAL A 51 -4.48 2.15 11.39
N GLU A 52 -5.50 2.48 12.15
CA GLU A 52 -6.76 1.74 12.18
C GLU A 52 -7.75 2.46 11.29
N THR A 53 -8.28 1.77 10.30
CA THR A 53 -9.10 2.39 9.26
C THR A 53 -10.21 1.44 8.80
N THR A 54 -11.09 1.94 7.95
CA THR A 54 -12.17 1.17 7.36
C THR A 54 -11.97 0.97 5.87
N ARG A 55 -12.66 -0.03 5.34
CA ARG A 55 -12.72 -0.27 3.89
C ARG A 55 -13.13 0.98 3.12
N GLU A 56 -14.11 1.71 3.59
CA GLU A 56 -14.62 2.88 2.89
C GLU A 56 -13.65 4.05 2.92
N GLU A 57 -12.96 4.28 4.04
CA GLU A 57 -11.90 5.28 4.12
C GLU A 57 -10.73 4.94 3.19
N LEU A 58 -10.38 3.65 3.06
CA LEU A 58 -9.38 3.20 2.11
C LEU A 58 -9.83 3.43 0.67
N ARG A 59 -11.09 3.15 0.36
CA ARG A 59 -11.67 3.39 -0.98
C ARG A 59 -11.54 4.86 -1.37
N GLU A 60 -11.92 5.76 -0.51
CA GLU A 60 -11.81 7.20 -0.73
C GLU A 60 -10.34 7.62 -0.93
N ARG A 61 -9.44 7.11 -0.12
CA ARG A 61 -8.01 7.41 -0.21
C ARG A 61 -7.41 6.92 -1.52
N PHE A 62 -7.73 5.71 -1.95
CA PHE A 62 -7.25 5.16 -3.22
C PHE A 62 -7.76 5.97 -4.41
N ARG A 63 -9.02 6.35 -4.40
CA ARG A 63 -9.61 7.19 -5.44
C ARG A 63 -9.01 8.60 -5.47
N ALA A 64 -8.76 9.19 -4.32
CA ALA A 64 -8.17 10.52 -4.23
C ALA A 64 -6.79 10.60 -4.90
N GLY A 65 -6.01 9.52 -4.87
CA GLY A 65 -4.71 9.45 -5.53
C GLY A 65 -4.78 9.64 -7.05
N THR A 66 -5.90 9.34 -7.68
CA THR A 66 -6.07 9.47 -9.15
C THR A 66 -6.04 10.91 -9.64
N ALA A 67 -6.21 11.88 -8.75
CA ALA A 67 -6.10 13.30 -9.11
C ALA A 67 -4.69 13.69 -9.56
N THR A 68 -3.67 13.00 -9.08
CA THR A 68 -2.27 13.34 -9.35
C THR A 68 -1.49 12.26 -10.11
N ARG A 69 -1.95 11.02 -10.07
CA ARG A 69 -1.22 9.88 -10.66
C ARG A 69 -2.14 8.75 -11.10
N ARG A 70 -1.65 7.97 -12.05
CA ARG A 70 -2.28 6.73 -12.50
C ARG A 70 -1.28 5.60 -12.46
N TYR A 71 -1.66 4.49 -11.87
CA TYR A 71 -0.90 3.25 -11.94
C TYR A 71 -1.25 2.50 -13.22
N LYS A 72 -0.24 2.03 -13.93
CA LYS A 72 -0.38 1.47 -15.28
C LYS A 72 -0.07 -0.01 -15.35
N SER A 73 0.95 -0.45 -14.64
CA SER A 73 1.41 -1.84 -14.72
C SER A 73 2.11 -2.27 -13.45
N LEU A 74 2.19 -3.60 -13.30
CA LEU A 74 2.97 -4.27 -12.25
C LEU A 74 4.22 -4.87 -12.86
N GLY A 75 5.30 -4.86 -12.10
CA GLY A 75 6.53 -5.58 -12.42
C GLY A 75 7.00 -6.41 -11.24
N GLU A 76 7.79 -7.43 -11.52
CA GLU A 76 8.47 -8.24 -10.51
C GLU A 76 7.56 -8.74 -9.38
N VAL A 77 6.37 -9.22 -9.73
CA VAL A 77 5.41 -9.72 -8.75
C VAL A 77 5.85 -11.08 -8.23
N VAL A 78 6.01 -11.18 -6.92
CA VAL A 78 6.25 -12.45 -6.21
C VAL A 78 5.26 -12.57 -5.07
N ILE A 79 4.57 -13.70 -5.00
CA ILE A 79 3.66 -14.03 -3.89
C ILE A 79 4.25 -15.21 -3.13
N HIS A 80 4.58 -14.98 -1.87
CA HIS A 80 5.09 -16.01 -0.97
C HIS A 80 3.96 -16.51 -0.07
N GLU A 81 3.73 -17.79 -0.06
CA GLU A 81 2.92 -18.45 0.95
C GLU A 81 3.80 -18.77 2.15
N THR A 82 3.28 -18.59 3.35
CA THR A 82 4.05 -18.78 4.58
C THR A 82 3.60 -20.02 5.35
N ALA A 83 4.30 -20.36 6.42
CA ALA A 83 3.91 -21.45 7.31
C ALA A 83 2.54 -21.21 7.98
N ASP A 84 2.11 -19.96 8.11
CA ASP A 84 0.75 -19.60 8.51
C ASP A 84 -0.12 -19.52 7.25
N PRO A 85 -1.14 -20.38 7.08
CA PRO A 85 -1.98 -20.38 5.89
C PRO A 85 -2.73 -19.07 5.65
N GLY A 86 -2.95 -18.27 6.69
CA GLY A 86 -3.63 -16.97 6.62
C GLY A 86 -2.71 -15.81 6.26
N VAL A 87 -1.39 -16.03 6.17
CA VAL A 87 -0.41 -14.97 5.94
C VAL A 87 0.30 -15.21 4.61
N VAL A 88 0.23 -14.22 3.73
CA VAL A 88 1.01 -14.18 2.49
C VAL A 88 1.88 -12.92 2.45
N ILE A 89 3.02 -13.02 1.77
CA ILE A 89 3.90 -11.89 1.53
C ILE A 89 3.89 -11.61 0.04
N ILE A 90 3.65 -10.37 -0.34
CA ILE A 90 3.71 -9.94 -1.73
C ILE A 90 4.85 -8.94 -1.93
N GLU A 91 5.63 -9.14 -2.98
CA GLU A 91 6.61 -8.19 -3.47
C GLU A 91 6.19 -7.76 -4.86
N TYR A 92 6.23 -6.48 -5.14
CA TYR A 92 5.87 -5.98 -6.47
C TYR A 92 6.43 -4.59 -6.72
N GLU A 93 6.58 -4.28 -7.99
CA GLU A 93 6.85 -2.94 -8.49
C GLU A 93 5.56 -2.38 -9.10
N LEU A 94 5.17 -1.20 -8.68
CA LEU A 94 4.01 -0.49 -9.19
C LEU A 94 4.49 0.65 -10.08
N ARG A 95 4.19 0.58 -11.38
CA ARG A 95 4.59 1.58 -12.39
C ARG A 95 3.41 2.46 -12.74
N GLY A 96 3.66 3.75 -12.83
CA GLY A 96 2.63 4.72 -13.13
C GLY A 96 3.14 5.96 -13.81
N GLU A 97 2.23 6.91 -13.99
CA GLU A 97 2.47 8.22 -14.60
C GLU A 97 1.78 9.30 -13.78
N PHE A 98 2.43 10.45 -13.70
CA PHE A 98 1.79 11.66 -13.18
C PHE A 98 0.77 12.20 -14.20
N THR A 99 -0.40 12.58 -13.71
CA THR A 99 -1.49 13.03 -14.60
C THR A 99 -1.22 14.37 -15.28
N GLN A 100 -0.45 15.26 -14.66
CA GLN A 100 -0.14 16.57 -15.21
C GLN A 100 1.01 16.58 -16.21
N THR A 101 2.03 15.76 -16.00
CA THR A 101 3.27 15.79 -16.78
C THR A 101 3.44 14.59 -17.69
N ALA A 102 2.68 13.52 -17.47
CA ALA A 102 2.86 12.21 -18.09
C ALA A 102 4.25 11.59 -17.84
N GLU A 103 5.03 12.12 -16.90
CA GLU A 103 6.29 11.52 -16.47
C GLU A 103 6.02 10.20 -15.74
N SER A 104 6.84 9.21 -16.04
CA SER A 104 6.75 7.88 -15.43
C SER A 104 7.42 7.84 -14.07
N PHE A 105 6.87 7.04 -13.18
CA PHE A 105 7.50 6.69 -11.90
C PHE A 105 7.33 5.20 -11.60
N SER A 106 8.12 4.70 -10.68
CA SER A 106 7.90 3.37 -10.10
C SER A 106 8.09 3.37 -8.60
N LEU A 107 7.32 2.52 -7.92
CA LEU A 107 7.41 2.28 -6.48
C LEU A 107 7.50 0.78 -6.23
N ARG A 108 8.38 0.38 -5.31
CA ARG A 108 8.49 -1.02 -4.88
C ARG A 108 7.87 -1.19 -3.51
N PHE A 109 7.15 -2.28 -3.36
CA PHE A 109 6.47 -2.63 -2.11
C PHE A 109 6.78 -4.07 -1.72
N LEU A 110 6.84 -4.28 -0.42
CA LEU A 110 6.71 -5.58 0.20
C LEU A 110 5.60 -5.45 1.24
N MET A 111 4.57 -6.28 1.13
CA MET A 111 3.46 -6.28 2.07
C MET A 111 3.30 -7.65 2.71
N VAL A 112 3.18 -7.68 4.02
CA VAL A 112 2.83 -8.89 4.78
C VAL A 112 1.35 -8.81 5.09
N LEU A 113 0.56 -9.64 4.43
CA LEU A 113 -0.90 -9.61 4.50
C LEU A 113 -1.43 -10.75 5.37
N THR A 114 -2.19 -10.41 6.40
CA THR A 114 -3.00 -11.37 7.14
C THR A 114 -4.41 -11.35 6.56
N ILE A 115 -4.84 -12.48 6.04
CA ILE A 115 -6.09 -12.63 5.31
C ILE A 115 -6.97 -13.67 6.02
N ARG A 116 -8.20 -13.30 6.29
CA ARG A 116 -9.22 -14.16 6.90
C ARG A 116 -10.50 -14.02 6.09
N ASP A 117 -11.14 -15.16 5.80
CA ASP A 117 -12.37 -15.19 5.03
C ASP A 117 -12.30 -14.41 3.71
N GLY A 118 -11.14 -14.51 3.02
CA GLY A 118 -10.89 -13.86 1.74
C GLY A 118 -10.70 -12.34 1.83
N GLN A 119 -10.45 -11.78 3.03
CA GLN A 119 -10.30 -10.35 3.24
C GLN A 119 -9.05 -10.03 4.06
N ILE A 120 -8.37 -8.96 3.69
CA ILE A 120 -7.21 -8.46 4.43
C ILE A 120 -7.68 -7.82 5.73
N VAL A 121 -7.27 -8.38 6.86
CA VAL A 121 -7.60 -7.86 8.20
C VAL A 121 -6.45 -7.06 8.81
N HIS A 122 -5.22 -7.32 8.36
CA HIS A 122 -4.02 -6.65 8.82
C HIS A 122 -2.98 -6.64 7.71
N SER A 123 -2.25 -5.55 7.57
CA SER A 123 -1.08 -5.50 6.70
C SER A 123 0.10 -4.80 7.35
N ARG A 124 1.31 -5.22 7.00
CA ARG A 124 2.53 -4.45 7.22
C ARG A 124 3.09 -4.09 5.86
N ASP A 125 3.14 -2.80 5.59
CA ASP A 125 3.52 -2.26 4.30
C ASP A 125 4.94 -1.70 4.39
N TYR A 126 5.87 -2.34 3.72
CA TYR A 126 7.27 -1.91 3.61
C TYR A 126 7.46 -1.23 2.27
N SER A 127 7.87 0.01 2.29
CA SER A 127 8.17 0.78 1.08
C SER A 127 9.27 1.79 1.35
N ASN A 128 9.88 2.30 0.29
CA ASN A 128 10.87 3.36 0.40
C ASN A 128 10.17 4.70 0.70
N PRO A 129 10.35 5.28 1.89
CA PRO A 129 9.67 6.52 2.26
C PRO A 129 10.14 7.73 1.42
N ILE A 130 11.35 7.71 0.91
CA ILE A 130 11.89 8.78 0.06
C ILE A 130 11.17 8.76 -1.29
N ALA A 131 11.13 7.61 -1.94
CA ALA A 131 10.43 7.45 -3.21
C ALA A 131 8.93 7.75 -3.07
N GLY A 132 8.31 7.29 -2.01
CA GLY A 132 6.91 7.60 -1.71
C GLY A 132 6.65 9.09 -1.56
N ALA A 133 7.47 9.79 -0.80
CA ALA A 133 7.37 11.24 -0.63
C ALA A 133 7.56 12.01 -1.95
N GLN A 134 8.48 11.56 -2.81
CA GLN A 134 8.67 12.15 -4.14
C GLN A 134 7.41 12.01 -5.00
N VAL A 135 6.80 10.84 -5.03
CA VAL A 135 5.59 10.56 -5.83
C VAL A 135 4.39 11.39 -5.37
N ILE A 136 4.22 11.58 -4.07
CA ILE A 136 3.11 12.39 -3.53
C ILE A 136 3.44 13.89 -3.40
N GLY A 137 4.64 14.32 -3.83
CA GLY A 137 5.06 15.73 -3.80
C GLY A 137 5.36 16.28 -2.40
N ARG A 138 5.73 15.41 -1.44
CA ARG A 138 5.99 15.79 -0.04
C ARG A 138 7.44 15.58 0.41
N LEU A 139 8.39 15.53 -0.51
CA LEU A 139 9.81 15.34 -0.18
C LEU A 139 10.36 16.44 0.76
N PRO A 140 10.06 17.75 0.58
CA PRO A 140 10.52 18.77 1.50
C PRO A 140 10.06 18.55 2.95
N GLU A 141 8.84 18.07 3.15
CA GLU A 141 8.29 17.76 4.47
C GLU A 141 8.97 16.55 5.10
N LEU A 142 9.31 15.54 4.30
CA LEU A 142 10.08 14.37 4.74
C LEU A 142 11.48 14.81 5.22
N ILE A 143 12.17 15.62 4.45
CA ILE A 143 13.50 16.13 4.80
C ILE A 143 13.43 16.92 6.11
N ALA A 144 12.42 17.77 6.28
CA ALA A 144 12.25 18.53 7.52
C ALA A 144 12.00 17.61 8.73
N ALA A 145 11.19 16.56 8.58
CA ALA A 145 10.93 15.59 9.63
C ALA A 145 12.20 14.84 10.04
N LEU A 146 12.98 14.36 9.09
CA LEU A 146 14.25 13.65 9.33
C LEU A 146 15.29 14.55 10.03
N SER A 147 15.34 15.83 9.69
CA SER A 147 16.27 16.78 10.31
C SER A 147 15.95 17.04 11.78
N LYS A 148 14.68 17.02 12.18
CA LYS A 148 14.25 17.13 13.58
C LYS A 148 14.67 15.92 14.40
N ASP A 149 14.53 14.71 13.87
CA ASP A 149 14.90 13.48 14.55
C ASP A 149 16.42 13.42 14.84
N VAL A 150 17.24 13.84 13.91
CA VAL A 150 18.71 13.92 14.11
C VAL A 150 19.06 14.89 15.24
N THR A 151 18.35 16.00 15.36
CA THR A 151 18.56 16.97 16.46
C THR A 151 18.21 16.37 17.83
N ALA A 152 17.16 15.55 17.90
CA ALA A 152 16.74 14.89 19.14
C ALA A 152 17.76 13.80 19.58
N ILE A 153 18.41 13.13 18.66
CA ILE A 153 19.44 12.10 18.96
C ILE A 153 20.73 12.73 19.52
N ASN A 154 21.03 13.95 19.10
CA ASN A 154 22.27 14.67 19.49
C ASN A 154 22.07 15.58 20.73
N SER A 155 20.90 15.58 21.33
CA SER A 155 20.58 16.29 22.56
C SER A 155 20.56 15.33 23.74
#